data_676e97b90cecf110db79d965e19a0caa
#
_entry.id   676e97b90cecf110db79d965e19a0caa
#
_cell.length_a   1.000
_cell.length_b   1.000
_cell.length_c   1.000
_cell.angle_alpha   90.00
_cell.angle_beta   90.00
_cell.angle_gamma   90.00
#
_symmetry.space_group_name_H-M   'P 1'
#
loop_
_entity.id
_entity.type
_entity.pdbx_description
1 polymer ?
#
loop_
_entity_poly.entity_id
_entity_poly.type
_entity_poly.pdbx_seq_one_letter_code
_entity_poly.pdbx_strand_id
1 'polypeptide(L)'
;MAEGTAQDAFLRIEGVSKSFGSFQAVRDVSLTVGKGEIFSLLGGSGCGKTTLLRMLAGFEEPSAGSIFLDGRDMAGVPPWERPVHMMFQSYAIFPHMTVEENVGYGLKHEKGLSKADRANRVAEMLDLVQLTPFAKRKSHQISGGQRQRVALARALARQPKLLLLDEPLAALDKKLREHTQFELMSIQARTGVTFIVVTHDQEEAMTLSDRIAVMDKGEVRQVGSPTEVYEFPNSRFVAGFIGSINTFEATVIARESPHLCLSVPALGTEVLARDVAVVAVGQAVTLAIRPEKLRISRERPEGANALAGTVRDLAYFGKDSLYRIDLAGGGMVQAHAVNARRGDEGARVADWDDTVFVGFDPASALVLVA
;
A
#
# COMPACT_ATOMS: atom_id res chain seq x y z
N MET A 1 -19.49 11.10 -5.57
CA MET A 1 -19.47 10.07 -6.64
C MET A 1 -20.33 8.91 -6.15
N ALA A 2 -21.24 8.41 -6.97
CA ALA A 2 -22.25 7.45 -6.57
C ALA A 2 -21.60 6.16 -6.04
N GLU A 3 -21.96 5.74 -4.83
CA GLU A 3 -21.74 4.39 -4.32
C GLU A 3 -22.48 3.42 -5.25
N GLY A 4 -21.74 2.81 -6.18
CA GLY A 4 -22.26 1.65 -6.93
C GLY A 4 -22.63 0.58 -5.92
N THR A 5 -23.82 0.03 -6.03
CA THR A 5 -24.27 -1.03 -5.14
C THR A 5 -23.28 -2.19 -5.19
N ALA A 6 -23.04 -2.87 -4.08
CA ALA A 6 -22.07 -3.97 -3.98
C ALA A 6 -22.32 -5.09 -5.04
N GLN A 7 -23.49 -5.15 -5.65
CA GLN A 7 -23.85 -6.07 -6.74
C GLN A 7 -23.19 -5.75 -8.09
N ASP A 8 -22.77 -4.50 -8.33
CA ASP A 8 -22.18 -4.06 -9.60
C ASP A 8 -20.64 -4.07 -9.60
N ALA A 9 -20.01 -4.55 -8.50
CA ALA A 9 -18.55 -4.62 -8.40
C ALA A 9 -17.99 -5.65 -9.39
N PHE A 10 -16.88 -5.29 -10.08
CA PHE A 10 -16.21 -6.15 -11.06
C PHE A 10 -15.65 -7.43 -10.43
N LEU A 11 -14.98 -7.32 -9.27
CA LEU A 11 -14.61 -8.45 -8.43
C LEU A 11 -15.29 -8.30 -7.07
N ARG A 12 -15.94 -9.36 -6.61
CA ARG A 12 -16.61 -9.44 -5.31
C ARG A 12 -16.14 -10.68 -4.57
N ILE A 13 -15.66 -10.49 -3.37
CA ILE A 13 -15.22 -11.53 -2.43
C ILE A 13 -16.19 -11.45 -1.23
N GLU A 14 -16.85 -12.53 -0.88
CA GLU A 14 -17.88 -12.57 0.15
C GLU A 14 -17.58 -13.65 1.18
N GLY A 15 -17.22 -13.24 2.40
CA GLY A 15 -17.01 -14.13 3.54
C GLY A 15 -15.93 -15.19 3.31
N VAL A 16 -14.94 -14.91 2.45
CA VAL A 16 -13.95 -15.89 2.03
C VAL A 16 -13.02 -16.23 3.17
N SER A 17 -12.93 -17.52 3.47
CA SER A 17 -12.02 -18.10 4.46
C SER A 17 -11.20 -19.23 3.83
N LYS A 18 -9.96 -19.43 4.32
CA LYS A 18 -9.10 -20.54 3.94
C LYS A 18 -8.36 -21.10 5.14
N SER A 19 -8.51 -22.39 5.37
CA SER A 19 -7.80 -23.15 6.41
C SER A 19 -6.92 -24.23 5.79
N PHE A 20 -5.75 -24.44 6.38
CA PHE A 20 -4.83 -25.54 6.11
C PHE A 20 -4.65 -26.34 7.42
N GLY A 21 -5.38 -27.42 7.56
CA GLY A 21 -5.48 -28.12 8.85
C GLY A 21 -6.05 -27.19 9.93
N SER A 22 -5.35 -27.00 11.02
CA SER A 22 -5.72 -26.10 12.12
C SER A 22 -5.36 -24.63 11.89
N PHE A 23 -4.53 -24.33 10.87
CA PHE A 23 -4.09 -22.97 10.58
C PHE A 23 -5.07 -22.28 9.63
N GLN A 24 -5.68 -21.18 10.08
CA GLN A 24 -6.57 -20.34 9.27
C GLN A 24 -5.78 -19.18 8.66
N ALA A 25 -5.46 -19.31 7.36
CA ALA A 25 -4.66 -18.35 6.62
C ALA A 25 -5.45 -17.11 6.16
N VAL A 26 -6.74 -17.27 5.88
CA VAL A 26 -7.68 -16.19 5.50
C VAL A 26 -8.95 -16.36 6.31
N ARG A 27 -9.49 -15.27 6.87
CA ARG A 27 -10.59 -15.27 7.83
C ARG A 27 -11.67 -14.30 7.41
N ASP A 28 -12.79 -14.80 6.97
CA ASP A 28 -14.03 -14.03 6.67
C ASP A 28 -13.77 -12.72 5.90
N VAL A 29 -12.98 -12.82 4.83
CA VAL A 29 -12.62 -11.66 4.01
C VAL A 29 -13.76 -11.33 3.06
N SER A 30 -14.26 -10.08 3.17
CA SER A 30 -15.24 -9.50 2.25
C SER A 30 -14.69 -8.20 1.70
N LEU A 31 -14.59 -8.08 0.37
CA LEU A 31 -14.14 -6.88 -0.32
C LEU A 31 -14.65 -6.83 -1.77
N THR A 32 -14.65 -5.62 -2.33
CA THR A 32 -15.03 -5.36 -3.72
C THR A 32 -13.93 -4.60 -4.44
N VAL A 33 -13.74 -4.90 -5.74
CA VAL A 33 -12.80 -4.19 -6.61
C VAL A 33 -13.54 -3.73 -7.86
N GLY A 34 -13.31 -2.48 -8.25
CA GLY A 34 -13.88 -1.86 -9.44
C GLY A 34 -13.21 -2.36 -10.72
N LYS A 35 -13.90 -2.20 -11.85
CA LYS A 35 -13.31 -2.48 -13.16
C LYS A 35 -12.28 -1.41 -13.52
N GLY A 36 -11.09 -1.84 -13.99
CA GLY A 36 -10.01 -0.94 -14.33
C GLY A 36 -9.32 -0.30 -13.12
N GLU A 37 -9.52 -0.81 -11.92
CA GLU A 37 -8.90 -0.37 -10.68
C GLU A 37 -7.55 -1.05 -10.47
N ILE A 38 -6.58 -0.35 -9.90
CA ILE A 38 -5.38 -0.93 -9.27
C ILE A 38 -5.68 -1.06 -7.78
N PHE A 39 -5.87 -2.28 -7.31
CA PHE A 39 -6.19 -2.58 -5.93
C PHE A 39 -5.04 -3.33 -5.24
N SER A 40 -4.51 -2.79 -4.15
CA SER A 40 -3.42 -3.45 -3.41
C SER A 40 -3.89 -4.19 -2.18
N LEU A 41 -3.36 -5.41 -2.00
CA LEU A 41 -3.39 -6.16 -0.74
C LEU A 41 -2.05 -5.92 -0.02
N LEU A 42 -2.07 -5.11 1.03
CA LEU A 42 -0.90 -4.70 1.80
C LEU A 42 -0.91 -5.34 3.19
N GLY A 43 0.21 -5.83 3.66
CA GLY A 43 0.30 -6.42 5.00
C GLY A 43 1.63 -7.11 5.28
N GLY A 44 1.88 -7.49 6.51
CA GLY A 44 3.07 -8.21 6.92
C GLY A 44 3.21 -9.60 6.27
N SER A 45 4.38 -10.22 6.41
CA SER A 45 4.58 -11.59 5.95
C SER A 45 3.63 -12.56 6.66
N GLY A 46 3.05 -13.50 5.93
CA GLY A 46 2.16 -14.51 6.48
C GLY A 46 0.73 -14.05 6.83
N CYS A 47 0.32 -12.82 6.51
CA CYS A 47 -1.03 -12.33 6.81
C CYS A 47 -2.13 -12.81 5.83
N GLY A 48 -1.82 -13.70 4.87
CA GLY A 48 -2.82 -14.33 4.00
C GLY A 48 -2.93 -13.77 2.57
N LYS A 49 -2.21 -12.71 2.20
CA LYS A 49 -2.27 -12.04 0.87
C LYS A 49 -2.08 -13.00 -0.31
N THR A 50 -0.97 -13.72 -0.35
CA THR A 50 -0.66 -14.68 -1.42
C THR A 50 -1.68 -15.83 -1.45
N THR A 51 -2.21 -16.25 -0.29
CA THR A 51 -3.28 -17.27 -0.22
C THR A 51 -4.55 -16.73 -0.87
N LEU A 52 -4.95 -15.50 -0.56
CA LEU A 52 -6.11 -14.86 -1.20
C LEU A 52 -5.89 -14.72 -2.70
N LEU A 53 -4.71 -14.27 -3.12
CA LEU A 53 -4.34 -14.15 -4.54
C LEU A 53 -4.44 -15.50 -5.27
N ARG A 54 -3.97 -16.60 -4.65
CA ARG A 54 -4.05 -17.96 -5.21
C ARG A 54 -5.49 -18.45 -5.33
N MET A 55 -6.37 -18.07 -4.40
CA MET A 55 -7.81 -18.38 -4.50
C MET A 55 -8.44 -17.62 -5.68
N LEU A 56 -8.08 -16.35 -5.91
CA LEU A 56 -8.55 -15.61 -7.07
C LEU A 56 -8.06 -16.22 -8.39
N ALA A 57 -6.81 -16.67 -8.43
CA ALA A 57 -6.24 -17.37 -9.59
C ALA A 57 -6.82 -18.77 -9.82
N GLY A 58 -7.50 -19.37 -8.82
CA GLY A 58 -8.03 -20.73 -8.88
C GLY A 58 -7.02 -21.84 -8.57
N PHE A 59 -5.83 -21.49 -8.03
CA PHE A 59 -4.85 -22.48 -7.55
C PHE A 59 -5.18 -23.03 -6.17
N GLU A 60 -6.04 -22.34 -5.43
CA GLU A 60 -6.58 -22.77 -4.14
C GLU A 60 -8.09 -22.55 -4.14
N GLU A 61 -8.82 -23.43 -3.47
CA GLU A 61 -10.26 -23.26 -3.26
C GLU A 61 -10.51 -22.64 -1.89
N PRO A 62 -11.45 -21.69 -1.74
CA PRO A 62 -11.91 -21.23 -0.44
C PRO A 62 -12.43 -22.40 0.40
N SER A 63 -12.20 -22.38 1.72
CA SER A 63 -12.84 -23.29 2.66
C SER A 63 -14.29 -22.87 2.97
N ALA A 64 -14.59 -21.57 2.84
CA ALA A 64 -15.92 -20.97 2.97
C ALA A 64 -15.98 -19.66 2.18
N GLY A 65 -17.18 -19.18 1.90
CA GLY A 65 -17.43 -17.95 1.15
C GLY A 65 -17.38 -18.13 -0.35
N SER A 66 -17.53 -17.04 -1.10
CA SER A 66 -17.67 -17.05 -2.56
C SER A 66 -16.86 -15.94 -3.21
N ILE A 67 -16.45 -16.19 -4.46
CA ILE A 67 -15.70 -15.23 -5.29
C ILE A 67 -16.45 -15.05 -6.61
N PHE A 68 -16.80 -13.81 -6.95
CA PHE A 68 -17.45 -13.46 -8.20
C PHE A 68 -16.56 -12.53 -9.01
N LEU A 69 -16.41 -12.82 -10.30
CA LEU A 69 -15.66 -11.99 -11.24
C LEU A 69 -16.56 -11.66 -12.44
N ASP A 70 -16.77 -10.38 -12.70
CA ASP A 70 -17.61 -9.86 -13.79
C ASP A 70 -19.01 -10.53 -13.78
N GLY A 71 -19.61 -10.61 -12.57
CA GLY A 71 -20.91 -11.22 -12.33
C GLY A 71 -20.95 -12.76 -12.31
N ARG A 72 -19.84 -13.44 -12.66
CA ARG A 72 -19.77 -14.92 -12.71
C ARG A 72 -19.17 -15.47 -11.42
N ASP A 73 -19.81 -16.48 -10.84
CA ASP A 73 -19.24 -17.26 -9.74
C ASP A 73 -18.02 -18.05 -10.21
N MET A 74 -16.94 -18.00 -9.44
CA MET A 74 -15.67 -18.68 -9.72
C MET A 74 -15.55 -20.04 -9.01
N ALA A 75 -16.58 -20.49 -8.28
CA ALA A 75 -16.59 -21.80 -7.66
C ALA A 75 -16.45 -22.92 -8.71
N GLY A 76 -15.52 -23.85 -8.47
CA GLY A 76 -15.25 -24.98 -9.39
C GLY A 76 -14.68 -24.58 -10.76
N VAL A 77 -14.44 -23.29 -11.05
CA VAL A 77 -13.82 -22.85 -12.31
C VAL A 77 -12.30 -23.04 -12.20
N PRO A 78 -11.69 -23.92 -13.04
CA PRO A 78 -10.26 -24.17 -12.96
C PRO A 78 -9.43 -22.98 -13.45
N PRO A 79 -8.14 -22.85 -13.05
CA PRO A 79 -7.30 -21.69 -13.35
C PRO A 79 -7.23 -21.32 -14.84
N TRP A 80 -7.16 -22.31 -15.72
CA TRP A 80 -7.04 -22.10 -17.19
C TRP A 80 -8.32 -21.61 -17.89
N GLU A 81 -9.47 -21.70 -17.22
CA GLU A 81 -10.76 -21.21 -17.71
C GLU A 81 -11.15 -19.85 -17.11
N ARG A 82 -10.42 -19.40 -16.07
CA ARG A 82 -10.66 -18.08 -15.48
C ARG A 82 -10.11 -16.98 -16.38
N PRO A 83 -10.79 -15.86 -16.59
CA PRO A 83 -10.27 -14.70 -17.30
C PRO A 83 -9.26 -13.91 -16.44
N VAL A 84 -8.39 -14.64 -15.76
CA VAL A 84 -7.44 -14.14 -14.76
C VAL A 84 -6.05 -14.62 -15.14
N HIS A 85 -5.07 -13.73 -15.11
CA HIS A 85 -3.67 -14.12 -15.25
C HIS A 85 -2.89 -13.69 -14.02
N MET A 86 -1.84 -14.44 -13.70
CA MET A 86 -0.99 -14.18 -12.54
C MET A 86 0.47 -14.02 -12.97
N MET A 87 1.11 -12.98 -12.46
CA MET A 87 2.55 -12.81 -12.49
C MET A 87 3.11 -13.20 -11.12
N PHE A 88 3.95 -14.21 -11.11
CA PHE A 88 4.60 -14.71 -9.90
C PHE A 88 5.80 -13.85 -9.51
N GLN A 89 6.16 -13.84 -8.25
CA GLN A 89 7.32 -13.15 -7.69
C GLN A 89 8.64 -13.47 -8.42
N SER A 90 8.82 -14.73 -8.86
CA SER A 90 9.98 -15.18 -9.63
C SER A 90 9.91 -14.87 -11.13
N TYR A 91 8.84 -14.17 -11.58
CA TYR A 91 8.51 -13.90 -12.99
C TYR A 91 8.25 -15.15 -13.84
N ALA A 92 8.70 -16.33 -13.44
CA ALA A 92 8.53 -17.62 -14.08
C ALA A 92 8.81 -17.59 -15.61
N ILE A 93 9.85 -16.88 -16.04
CA ILE A 93 10.26 -16.78 -17.44
C ILE A 93 10.91 -18.08 -17.89
N PHE A 94 10.59 -18.54 -19.09
CA PHE A 94 11.20 -19.71 -19.71
C PHE A 94 12.63 -19.38 -20.17
N PRO A 95 13.69 -19.95 -19.55
CA PRO A 95 15.07 -19.52 -19.79
C PRO A 95 15.61 -19.91 -21.17
N HIS A 96 15.05 -20.94 -21.79
CA HIS A 96 15.42 -21.44 -23.12
C HIS A 96 14.77 -20.68 -24.27
N MET A 97 13.74 -19.89 -23.99
CA MET A 97 12.98 -19.11 -24.97
C MET A 97 13.52 -17.68 -25.10
N THR A 98 13.33 -17.06 -26.26
CA THR A 98 13.52 -15.64 -26.50
C THR A 98 12.42 -14.81 -25.79
N VAL A 99 12.60 -13.49 -25.75
CA VAL A 99 11.62 -12.56 -25.19
C VAL A 99 10.28 -12.67 -25.94
N GLU A 100 10.28 -12.65 -27.26
CA GLU A 100 9.06 -12.80 -28.08
C GLU A 100 8.38 -14.17 -27.89
N GLU A 101 9.16 -15.25 -27.78
CA GLU A 101 8.63 -16.59 -27.54
C GLU A 101 7.99 -16.72 -26.17
N ASN A 102 8.57 -16.08 -25.14
CA ASN A 102 7.98 -15.99 -23.81
C ASN A 102 6.64 -15.26 -23.84
N VAL A 103 6.57 -14.08 -24.47
CA VAL A 103 5.34 -13.29 -24.58
C VAL A 103 4.27 -14.06 -25.36
N GLY A 104 4.65 -14.71 -26.47
CA GLY A 104 3.75 -15.46 -27.33
C GLY A 104 3.37 -16.85 -26.82
N TYR A 105 3.95 -17.32 -25.70
CA TYR A 105 3.76 -18.70 -25.25
C TYR A 105 2.28 -19.06 -25.03
N GLY A 106 1.55 -18.25 -24.27
CA GLY A 106 0.14 -18.49 -23.98
C GLY A 106 -0.78 -18.43 -25.21
N LEU A 107 -0.41 -17.62 -26.21
CA LEU A 107 -1.19 -17.46 -27.44
C LEU A 107 -1.19 -18.72 -28.34
N LYS A 108 -0.23 -19.65 -28.15
CA LYS A 108 -0.19 -20.92 -28.90
C LYS A 108 -1.39 -21.81 -28.57
N HIS A 109 -1.95 -21.67 -27.38
CA HIS A 109 -3.06 -22.48 -26.89
C HIS A 109 -4.42 -21.77 -27.06
N GLU A 110 -4.44 -20.57 -27.61
CA GLU A 110 -5.67 -19.80 -27.82
C GLU A 110 -6.30 -20.20 -29.15
N LYS A 111 -7.56 -20.68 -29.08
CA LYS A 111 -8.32 -21.12 -30.25
C LYS A 111 -8.72 -19.92 -31.11
N GLY A 112 -8.68 -20.05 -32.41
CA GLY A 112 -9.14 -19.03 -33.36
C GLY A 112 -8.12 -17.97 -33.76
N LEU A 113 -6.94 -17.90 -33.12
CA LEU A 113 -5.87 -16.98 -33.54
C LEU A 113 -5.01 -17.57 -34.68
N SER A 114 -4.93 -16.85 -35.79
CA SER A 114 -4.00 -17.18 -36.87
C SER A 114 -2.53 -16.94 -36.44
N LYS A 115 -1.58 -17.47 -37.21
CA LYS A 115 -0.15 -17.19 -36.95
C LYS A 115 0.17 -15.70 -37.05
N ALA A 116 -0.48 -14.99 -37.98
CA ALA A 116 -0.31 -13.55 -38.15
C ALA A 116 -0.86 -12.77 -36.96
N ASP A 117 -2.08 -13.11 -36.47
CA ASP A 117 -2.67 -12.44 -35.31
C ASP A 117 -1.81 -12.62 -34.07
N ARG A 118 -1.24 -13.81 -33.84
CA ARG A 118 -0.31 -14.05 -32.72
C ARG A 118 0.94 -13.20 -32.83
N ALA A 119 1.52 -13.09 -34.04
CA ALA A 119 2.72 -12.26 -34.26
C ALA A 119 2.42 -10.79 -34.01
N ASN A 120 1.29 -10.28 -34.49
CA ASN A 120 0.84 -8.91 -34.27
C ASN A 120 0.63 -8.64 -32.77
N ARG A 121 -0.04 -9.56 -32.05
CA ARG A 121 -0.27 -9.42 -30.60
C ARG A 121 1.04 -9.43 -29.82
N VAL A 122 2.02 -10.26 -30.18
CA VAL A 122 3.35 -10.26 -29.56
C VAL A 122 4.05 -8.93 -29.80
N ALA A 123 3.99 -8.40 -31.03
CA ALA A 123 4.59 -7.10 -31.36
C ALA A 123 3.95 -5.95 -30.57
N GLU A 124 2.61 -5.90 -30.47
CA GLU A 124 1.87 -4.94 -29.65
C GLU A 124 2.29 -4.99 -28.17
N MET A 125 2.42 -6.18 -27.59
CA MET A 125 2.81 -6.35 -26.21
C MET A 125 4.26 -5.95 -25.96
N LEU A 126 5.16 -6.26 -26.91
CA LEU A 126 6.57 -5.83 -26.81
C LEU A 126 6.71 -4.31 -26.92
N ASP A 127 5.92 -3.66 -27.77
CA ASP A 127 5.87 -2.21 -27.86
C ASP A 127 5.32 -1.59 -26.59
N LEU A 128 4.22 -2.13 -26.04
CA LEU A 128 3.60 -1.69 -24.81
C LEU A 128 4.60 -1.62 -23.65
N VAL A 129 5.48 -2.62 -23.54
CA VAL A 129 6.49 -2.71 -22.47
C VAL A 129 7.89 -2.23 -22.90
N GLN A 130 8.03 -1.61 -24.07
CA GLN A 130 9.28 -1.06 -24.62
C GLN A 130 10.40 -2.10 -24.77
N LEU A 131 10.06 -3.33 -25.15
CA LEU A 131 11.01 -4.43 -25.33
C LEU A 131 11.20 -4.88 -26.78
N THR A 132 10.66 -4.17 -27.75
CA THR A 132 10.81 -4.48 -29.20
C THR A 132 12.28 -4.68 -29.62
N PRO A 133 13.27 -3.86 -29.19
CA PRO A 133 14.69 -4.06 -29.53
C PRO A 133 15.31 -5.35 -28.94
N PHE A 134 14.65 -5.94 -27.94
CA PHE A 134 15.13 -7.11 -27.21
C PHE A 134 14.38 -8.40 -27.59
N ALA A 135 13.46 -8.37 -28.55
CA ALA A 135 12.54 -9.46 -28.90
C ALA A 135 13.26 -10.82 -29.10
N LYS A 136 14.42 -10.80 -29.75
CA LYS A 136 15.23 -12.01 -30.10
C LYS A 136 16.19 -12.43 -28.98
N ARG A 137 16.34 -11.65 -27.89
CA ARG A 137 17.23 -12.01 -26.78
C ARG A 137 16.62 -13.07 -25.88
N LYS A 138 17.47 -13.87 -25.25
CA LYS A 138 17.08 -14.83 -24.21
C LYS A 138 17.09 -14.16 -22.82
N SER A 139 16.42 -14.79 -21.84
CA SER A 139 16.24 -14.23 -20.49
C SER A 139 17.55 -13.87 -19.76
N HIS A 140 18.64 -14.61 -20.03
CA HIS A 140 19.96 -14.32 -19.45
C HIS A 140 20.70 -13.14 -20.09
N GLN A 141 20.20 -12.61 -21.22
CA GLN A 141 20.76 -11.48 -21.97
C GLN A 141 20.04 -10.16 -21.68
N ILE A 142 19.11 -10.15 -20.73
CA ILE A 142 18.30 -9.01 -20.34
C ILE A 142 18.38 -8.75 -18.82
N SER A 143 18.14 -7.51 -18.40
CA SER A 143 18.18 -7.11 -16.99
C SER A 143 17.00 -7.65 -16.16
N GLY A 144 17.05 -7.51 -14.84
CA GLY A 144 15.96 -7.87 -13.92
C GLY A 144 14.65 -7.16 -14.26
N GLY A 145 14.69 -5.86 -14.45
CA GLY A 145 13.51 -5.08 -14.84
C GLY A 145 12.99 -5.45 -16.24
N GLN A 146 13.88 -5.77 -17.18
CA GLN A 146 13.45 -6.29 -18.49
C GLN A 146 12.77 -7.66 -18.37
N ARG A 147 13.26 -8.55 -17.50
CA ARG A 147 12.58 -9.84 -17.22
C ARG A 147 11.18 -9.64 -16.66
N GLN A 148 11.02 -8.70 -15.73
CA GLN A 148 9.71 -8.31 -15.18
C GLN A 148 8.75 -7.86 -16.30
N ARG A 149 9.18 -6.94 -17.17
CA ARG A 149 8.38 -6.47 -18.31
C ARG A 149 7.99 -7.59 -19.27
N VAL A 150 8.89 -8.58 -19.51
CA VAL A 150 8.54 -9.78 -20.29
C VAL A 150 7.43 -10.59 -19.64
N ALA A 151 7.49 -10.79 -18.30
CA ALA A 151 6.46 -11.51 -17.56
C ALA A 151 5.11 -10.78 -17.62
N LEU A 152 5.13 -9.45 -17.48
CA LEU A 152 3.95 -8.60 -17.60
C LEU A 152 3.35 -8.66 -19.01
N ALA A 153 4.16 -8.49 -20.06
CA ALA A 153 3.71 -8.61 -21.45
C ALA A 153 3.11 -9.99 -21.76
N ARG A 154 3.74 -11.06 -21.25
CA ARG A 154 3.21 -12.43 -21.37
C ARG A 154 1.85 -12.59 -20.69
N ALA A 155 1.68 -12.02 -19.50
CA ALA A 155 0.43 -12.08 -18.77
C ALA A 155 -0.69 -11.28 -19.47
N LEU A 156 -0.36 -10.13 -20.06
CA LEU A 156 -1.31 -9.27 -20.79
C LEU A 156 -1.63 -9.79 -22.20
N ALA A 157 -0.76 -10.58 -22.82
CA ALA A 157 -0.91 -11.04 -24.21
C ALA A 157 -2.25 -11.73 -24.49
N ARG A 158 -2.80 -12.47 -23.51
CA ARG A 158 -4.10 -13.15 -23.60
C ARG A 158 -5.29 -12.27 -23.20
N GLN A 159 -5.10 -10.96 -23.00
CA GLN A 159 -6.15 -10.01 -22.66
C GLN A 159 -7.00 -10.44 -21.44
N PRO A 160 -6.38 -10.66 -20.27
CA PRO A 160 -7.14 -11.03 -19.09
C PRO A 160 -8.08 -9.89 -18.67
N LYS A 161 -9.19 -10.24 -18.02
CA LYS A 161 -10.04 -9.24 -17.36
C LYS A 161 -9.42 -8.77 -16.03
N LEU A 162 -8.66 -9.65 -15.37
CA LEU A 162 -8.01 -9.42 -14.09
C LEU A 162 -6.55 -9.89 -14.13
N LEU A 163 -5.62 -9.02 -13.75
CA LEU A 163 -4.21 -9.34 -13.60
C LEU A 163 -3.82 -9.34 -12.13
N LEU A 164 -3.26 -10.44 -11.68
CA LEU A 164 -2.76 -10.64 -10.32
C LEU A 164 -1.24 -10.52 -10.31
N LEU A 165 -0.71 -9.64 -9.48
CA LEU A 165 0.72 -9.36 -9.35
C LEU A 165 1.18 -9.72 -7.93
N ASP A 166 2.00 -10.76 -7.79
CA ASP A 166 2.53 -11.21 -6.51
C ASP A 166 3.93 -10.62 -6.29
N GLU A 167 4.03 -9.61 -5.43
CA GLU A 167 5.25 -8.87 -5.12
C GLU A 167 6.04 -8.43 -6.37
N PRO A 168 5.40 -7.67 -7.28
CA PRO A 168 5.96 -7.44 -8.62
C PRO A 168 7.30 -6.69 -8.59
N LEU A 169 7.57 -5.85 -7.59
CA LEU A 169 8.73 -4.97 -7.53
C LEU A 169 9.77 -5.39 -6.47
N ALA A 170 9.56 -6.50 -5.76
CA ALA A 170 10.40 -6.91 -4.63
C ALA A 170 11.88 -7.14 -5.00
N ALA A 171 12.17 -7.58 -6.23
CA ALA A 171 13.52 -7.90 -6.70
C ALA A 171 14.29 -6.69 -7.28
N LEU A 172 13.71 -5.47 -7.24
CA LEU A 172 14.28 -4.27 -7.84
C LEU A 172 14.95 -3.37 -6.79
N ASP A 173 16.05 -2.69 -7.18
CA ASP A 173 16.61 -1.59 -6.40
C ASP A 173 15.64 -0.40 -6.36
N LYS A 174 15.86 0.53 -5.41
CA LYS A 174 14.94 1.65 -5.14
C LYS A 174 14.67 2.50 -6.40
N LYS A 175 15.69 2.90 -7.14
CA LYS A 175 15.54 3.78 -8.32
C LYS A 175 14.78 3.09 -9.45
N LEU A 176 15.08 1.82 -9.68
CA LEU A 176 14.41 1.03 -10.70
C LEU A 176 12.95 0.74 -10.29
N ARG A 177 12.69 0.54 -9.00
CA ARG A 177 11.35 0.35 -8.44
C ARG A 177 10.46 1.57 -8.69
N GLU A 178 10.93 2.77 -8.32
CA GLU A 178 10.20 4.03 -8.56
C GLU A 178 9.83 4.20 -10.05
N HIS A 179 10.77 3.96 -10.95
CA HIS A 179 10.51 4.04 -12.38
C HIS A 179 9.48 3.01 -12.85
N THR A 180 9.60 1.77 -12.39
CA THR A 180 8.71 0.67 -12.79
C THR A 180 7.29 0.83 -12.23
N GLN A 181 7.11 1.49 -11.09
CA GLN A 181 5.78 1.85 -10.58
C GLN A 181 5.00 2.70 -11.59
N PHE A 182 5.60 3.79 -12.07
CA PHE A 182 4.97 4.65 -13.08
C PHE A 182 4.71 3.92 -14.40
N GLU A 183 5.59 3.00 -14.79
CA GLU A 183 5.36 2.17 -15.97
C GLU A 183 4.16 1.24 -15.81
N LEU A 184 4.02 0.58 -14.64
CA LEU A 184 2.86 -0.27 -14.34
C LEU A 184 1.55 0.52 -14.38
N MET A 185 1.52 1.72 -13.79
CA MET A 185 0.36 2.61 -13.85
C MET A 185 0.03 3.00 -15.31
N SER A 186 1.04 3.37 -16.11
CA SER A 186 0.86 3.71 -17.52
C SER A 186 0.31 2.53 -18.33
N ILE A 187 0.83 1.33 -18.11
CA ILE A 187 0.36 0.11 -18.79
C ILE A 187 -1.07 -0.20 -18.39
N GLN A 188 -1.41 -0.10 -17.11
CA GLN A 188 -2.77 -0.31 -16.62
C GLN A 188 -3.74 0.71 -17.25
N ALA A 189 -3.40 2.01 -17.26
CA ALA A 189 -4.22 3.06 -17.87
C ALA A 189 -4.44 2.86 -19.37
N ARG A 190 -3.41 2.38 -20.10
CA ARG A 190 -3.50 2.07 -21.54
C ARG A 190 -4.33 0.82 -21.85
N THR A 191 -4.29 -0.18 -20.99
CA THR A 191 -4.97 -1.47 -21.19
C THR A 191 -6.37 -1.52 -20.58
N GLY A 192 -6.65 -0.72 -19.55
CA GLY A 192 -7.89 -0.74 -18.77
C GLY A 192 -8.13 -2.05 -18.01
N VAL A 193 -7.12 -2.90 -17.88
CA VAL A 193 -7.21 -4.18 -17.13
C VAL A 193 -7.22 -3.87 -15.64
N THR A 194 -8.06 -4.58 -14.88
CA THR A 194 -8.06 -4.50 -13.41
C THR A 194 -6.83 -5.21 -12.86
N PHE A 195 -6.10 -4.55 -11.96
CA PHE A 195 -4.92 -5.14 -11.30
C PHE A 195 -5.20 -5.40 -9.83
N ILE A 196 -4.77 -6.57 -9.33
CA ILE A 196 -4.58 -6.81 -7.89
C ILE A 196 -3.10 -6.99 -7.64
N VAL A 197 -2.54 -6.13 -6.78
CA VAL A 197 -1.13 -6.12 -6.41
C VAL A 197 -1.01 -6.63 -4.98
N VAL A 198 -0.24 -7.67 -4.76
CA VAL A 198 0.17 -8.09 -3.41
C VAL A 198 1.54 -7.50 -3.13
N THR A 199 1.67 -6.80 -2.03
CA THR A 199 2.95 -6.24 -1.58
C THR A 199 3.05 -6.19 -0.06
N HIS A 200 4.26 -6.13 0.46
CA HIS A 200 4.56 -5.77 1.84
C HIS A 200 5.21 -4.38 1.93
N ASP A 201 5.46 -3.74 0.79
CA ASP A 201 6.06 -2.41 0.70
C ASP A 201 4.95 -1.34 0.69
N GLN A 202 4.99 -0.48 1.72
CA GLN A 202 3.99 0.57 1.89
C GLN A 202 4.11 1.65 0.81
N GLU A 203 5.36 2.02 0.43
CA GLU A 203 5.59 3.03 -0.62
C GLU A 203 5.03 2.55 -1.97
N GLU A 204 5.18 1.24 -2.26
CA GLU A 204 4.61 0.62 -3.45
C GLU A 204 3.07 0.71 -3.46
N ALA A 205 2.42 0.26 -2.39
CA ALA A 205 0.96 0.31 -2.29
C ALA A 205 0.41 1.74 -2.37
N MET A 206 1.04 2.69 -1.66
CA MET A 206 0.63 4.09 -1.64
C MET A 206 0.79 4.79 -2.99
N THR A 207 1.79 4.39 -3.79
CA THR A 207 2.06 5.03 -5.09
C THR A 207 1.21 4.44 -6.22
N LEU A 208 1.01 3.10 -6.24
CA LEU A 208 0.40 2.42 -7.37
C LEU A 208 -1.13 2.40 -7.32
N SER A 209 -1.73 2.41 -6.12
CA SER A 209 -3.09 1.91 -5.97
C SER A 209 -4.14 3.02 -5.95
N ASP A 210 -5.29 2.73 -6.55
CA ASP A 210 -6.50 3.51 -6.35
C ASP A 210 -7.08 3.25 -4.95
N ARG A 211 -7.03 1.97 -4.50
CA ARG A 211 -7.43 1.55 -3.15
C ARG A 211 -6.51 0.47 -2.60
N ILE A 212 -6.37 0.46 -1.28
CA ILE A 212 -5.53 -0.45 -0.52
C ILE A 212 -6.39 -1.18 0.51
N ALA A 213 -6.26 -2.51 0.58
CA ALA A 213 -6.73 -3.30 1.71
C ALA A 213 -5.54 -3.64 2.61
N VAL A 214 -5.55 -3.14 3.83
CA VAL A 214 -4.56 -3.49 4.87
C VAL A 214 -4.97 -4.79 5.52
N MET A 215 -4.11 -5.80 5.45
CA MET A 215 -4.36 -7.14 5.99
C MET A 215 -3.47 -7.44 7.19
N ASP A 216 -4.06 -8.06 8.20
CA ASP A 216 -3.36 -8.61 9.37
C ASP A 216 -3.99 -9.93 9.81
N LYS A 217 -3.17 -10.94 10.06
CA LYS A 217 -3.59 -12.24 10.62
C LYS A 217 -4.79 -12.90 9.89
N GLY A 218 -4.81 -12.77 8.57
CA GLY A 218 -5.86 -13.34 7.71
C GLY A 218 -7.10 -12.47 7.53
N GLU A 219 -7.17 -11.31 8.15
CA GLU A 219 -8.31 -10.40 8.12
C GLU A 219 -7.98 -9.09 7.39
N VAL A 220 -8.99 -8.45 6.80
CA VAL A 220 -8.88 -7.09 6.27
C VAL A 220 -9.21 -6.11 7.40
N ARG A 221 -8.24 -5.25 7.76
CA ARG A 221 -8.37 -4.27 8.84
C ARG A 221 -8.98 -2.95 8.35
N GLN A 222 -8.60 -2.51 7.16
CA GLN A 222 -9.13 -1.30 6.54
C GLN A 222 -9.02 -1.40 5.02
N VAL A 223 -10.00 -0.83 4.33
CA VAL A 223 -9.95 -0.59 2.88
C VAL A 223 -10.21 0.89 2.65
N GLY A 224 -9.40 1.53 1.81
CA GLY A 224 -9.56 2.94 1.46
C GLY A 224 -8.56 3.36 0.38
N SER A 225 -8.69 4.59 -0.12
CA SER A 225 -7.66 5.22 -0.94
C SER A 225 -6.34 5.35 -0.14
N PRO A 226 -5.18 5.51 -0.80
CA PRO A 226 -3.92 5.78 -0.12
C PRO A 226 -4.03 6.88 0.93
N THR A 227 -4.68 8.00 0.57
CA THR A 227 -4.91 9.13 1.49
C THR A 227 -5.76 8.74 2.69
N GLU A 228 -6.86 8.00 2.49
CA GLU A 228 -7.72 7.57 3.60
C GLU A 228 -7.01 6.64 4.57
N VAL A 229 -6.25 5.66 4.06
CA VAL A 229 -5.52 4.71 4.91
C VAL A 229 -4.41 5.41 5.71
N TYR A 230 -3.76 6.43 5.13
CA TYR A 230 -2.68 7.18 5.77
C TYR A 230 -3.17 8.23 6.74
N GLU A 231 -4.11 9.10 6.31
CA GLU A 231 -4.56 10.26 7.08
C GLU A 231 -5.70 9.93 8.06
N PHE A 232 -6.47 8.85 7.79
CA PHE A 232 -7.63 8.45 8.58
C PHE A 232 -7.62 6.95 8.92
N PRO A 233 -6.54 6.45 9.56
CA PRO A 233 -6.50 5.06 9.98
C PRO A 233 -7.62 4.78 11.01
N ASN A 234 -8.31 3.66 10.84
CA ASN A 234 -9.44 3.27 11.69
C ASN A 234 -9.02 2.61 13.02
N SER A 235 -7.75 2.31 13.19
CA SER A 235 -7.24 1.59 14.35
C SER A 235 -5.76 1.91 14.61
N ARG A 236 -5.32 1.66 15.84
CA ARG A 236 -3.93 1.77 16.25
C ARG A 236 -3.01 0.88 15.42
N PHE A 237 -3.50 -0.31 15.02
CA PHE A 237 -2.75 -1.21 14.15
C PHE A 237 -2.48 -0.56 12.79
N VAL A 238 -3.51 -0.09 12.09
CA VAL A 238 -3.35 0.53 10.76
C VAL A 238 -2.47 1.78 10.85
N ALA A 239 -2.69 2.64 11.86
CA ALA A 239 -1.90 3.84 12.09
C ALA A 239 -0.40 3.54 12.23
N GLY A 240 -0.05 2.51 13.01
CA GLY A 240 1.35 2.10 13.23
C GLY A 240 1.92 1.22 12.14
N PHE A 241 1.08 0.54 11.35
CA PHE A 241 1.52 -0.26 10.24
C PHE A 241 1.85 0.60 9.01
N ILE A 242 1.11 1.68 8.75
CA ILE A 242 1.33 2.59 7.61
C ILE A 242 2.19 3.77 8.04
N GLY A 243 3.48 3.72 7.72
CA GLY A 243 4.43 4.78 8.07
C GLY A 243 4.75 4.86 9.56
N SER A 244 5.55 5.86 9.93
CA SER A 244 5.89 6.15 11.33
C SER A 244 4.79 6.99 11.99
N ILE A 245 4.56 6.77 13.29
CA ILE A 245 3.59 7.55 14.06
C ILE A 245 4.00 7.63 15.54
N ASN A 246 3.84 8.79 16.13
CA ASN A 246 3.95 8.96 17.59
C ASN A 246 2.61 8.60 18.23
N THR A 247 2.60 7.75 19.23
CA THR A 247 1.37 7.33 19.93
C THR A 247 1.50 7.51 21.42
N PHE A 248 0.45 8.05 22.06
CA PHE A 248 0.38 8.30 23.48
C PHE A 248 -0.98 7.88 24.02
N GLU A 249 -0.97 7.25 25.19
CA GLU A 249 -2.21 7.00 25.93
C GLU A 249 -2.77 8.35 26.42
N ALA A 250 -4.06 8.55 26.22
CA ALA A 250 -4.75 9.80 26.53
C ALA A 250 -6.14 9.53 27.10
N THR A 251 -6.69 10.52 27.81
CA THR A 251 -8.07 10.51 28.30
C THR A 251 -8.78 11.75 27.78
N VAL A 252 -9.98 11.60 27.26
CA VAL A 252 -10.83 12.72 26.86
C VAL A 252 -11.32 13.45 28.12
N ILE A 253 -10.94 14.71 28.28
CA ILE A 253 -11.33 15.52 29.49
C ILE A 253 -12.43 16.53 29.19
N ALA A 254 -12.51 17.04 27.93
CA ALA A 254 -13.58 17.93 27.52
C ALA A 254 -13.87 17.78 26.02
N ARG A 255 -15.06 18.17 25.60
CA ARG A 255 -15.48 18.24 24.20
C ARG A 255 -16.02 19.63 23.91
N GLU A 256 -15.25 20.42 23.20
CA GLU A 256 -15.56 21.80 22.81
C GLU A 256 -15.46 21.93 21.30
N SER A 257 -16.57 21.64 20.63
CA SER A 257 -16.58 21.63 19.15
C SER A 257 -15.95 22.91 18.57
N PRO A 258 -15.02 22.82 17.61
CA PRO A 258 -14.63 21.63 16.82
C PRO A 258 -13.48 20.79 17.42
N HIS A 259 -13.17 20.89 18.70
CA HIS A 259 -12.02 20.23 19.32
C HIS A 259 -12.42 19.28 20.46
N LEU A 260 -11.58 18.28 20.67
CA LEU A 260 -11.50 17.46 21.89
C LEU A 260 -10.28 17.93 22.70
N CYS A 261 -10.46 18.08 24.00
CA CYS A 261 -9.35 18.26 24.91
C CYS A 261 -8.97 16.93 25.54
N LEU A 262 -7.68 16.57 25.41
CA LEU A 262 -7.12 15.30 25.84
C LEU A 262 -6.09 15.55 26.95
N SER A 263 -6.21 14.85 28.09
CA SER A 263 -5.13 14.73 29.06
C SER A 263 -4.15 13.66 28.56
N VAL A 264 -2.87 14.03 28.39
CA VAL A 264 -1.82 13.13 27.89
C VAL A 264 -0.66 13.10 28.87
N PRO A 265 -0.63 12.17 29.84
CA PRO A 265 0.36 12.14 30.92
C PRO A 265 1.81 12.13 30.42
N ALA A 266 2.08 11.39 29.35
CA ALA A 266 3.42 11.31 28.75
C ALA A 266 3.90 12.63 28.12
N LEU A 267 3.01 13.57 27.83
CA LEU A 267 3.35 14.90 27.31
C LEU A 267 3.36 15.96 28.44
N GLY A 268 2.87 15.63 29.62
CA GLY A 268 2.80 16.50 30.78
C GLY A 268 1.84 17.70 30.63
N THR A 269 0.94 17.62 29.63
CA THR A 269 0.03 18.73 29.29
C THR A 269 -1.27 18.23 28.67
N GLU A 270 -2.23 19.12 28.58
CA GLU A 270 -3.43 18.94 27.78
C GLU A 270 -3.14 19.22 26.30
N VAL A 271 -3.81 18.48 25.40
CA VAL A 271 -3.65 18.57 23.97
C VAL A 271 -5.02 18.73 23.31
N LEU A 272 -5.13 19.64 22.37
CA LEU A 272 -6.30 19.77 21.51
C LEU A 272 -6.17 18.87 20.29
N ALA A 273 -7.20 18.07 20.03
CA ALA A 273 -7.36 17.27 18.81
C ALA A 273 -8.67 17.65 18.11
N ARG A 274 -8.76 17.41 16.82
CA ARG A 274 -10.01 17.62 16.07
C ARG A 274 -11.09 16.63 16.52
N ASP A 275 -12.30 17.14 16.73
CA ASP A 275 -13.46 16.32 17.11
C ASP A 275 -14.04 15.58 15.88
N VAL A 276 -13.50 14.39 15.58
CA VAL A 276 -13.96 13.52 14.48
C VAL A 276 -14.35 12.12 14.95
N ALA A 277 -14.06 11.79 16.22
CA ALA A 277 -14.32 10.47 16.77
C ALA A 277 -15.58 10.49 17.66
N VAL A 278 -16.34 9.40 17.62
CA VAL A 278 -17.44 9.20 18.57
C VAL A 278 -16.85 8.69 19.89
N VAL A 279 -16.45 9.63 20.76
CA VAL A 279 -15.82 9.34 22.05
C VAL A 279 -16.56 10.10 23.16
N ALA A 280 -16.57 9.56 24.36
CA ALA A 280 -17.16 10.18 25.55
C ALA A 280 -16.08 10.84 26.41
N VAL A 281 -16.48 11.88 27.17
CA VAL A 281 -15.63 12.45 28.24
C VAL A 281 -15.34 11.37 29.29
N GLY A 282 -14.07 11.24 29.69
CA GLY A 282 -13.57 10.20 30.59
C GLY A 282 -13.10 8.94 29.84
N GLN A 283 -13.33 8.82 28.52
CA GLN A 283 -12.90 7.66 27.75
C GLN A 283 -11.39 7.66 27.53
N ALA A 284 -10.77 6.49 27.75
CA ALA A 284 -9.37 6.24 27.35
C ALA A 284 -9.28 6.09 25.82
N VAL A 285 -8.32 6.78 25.23
CA VAL A 285 -8.06 6.82 23.78
C VAL A 285 -6.55 6.82 23.52
N THR A 286 -6.17 6.61 22.27
CA THR A 286 -4.78 6.82 21.83
C THR A 286 -4.71 8.10 21.01
N LEU A 287 -3.91 9.08 21.47
CA LEU A 287 -3.48 10.21 20.66
C LEU A 287 -2.39 9.72 19.71
N ALA A 288 -2.54 9.97 18.41
CA ALA A 288 -1.57 9.57 17.40
C ALA A 288 -1.23 10.76 16.48
N ILE A 289 0.08 10.99 16.23
CA ILE A 289 0.55 12.14 15.46
C ILE A 289 1.69 11.69 14.54
N ARG A 290 1.57 11.96 13.23
CA ARG A 290 2.64 11.67 12.26
C ARG A 290 3.85 12.56 12.50
N PRO A 291 5.10 12.04 12.39
CA PRO A 291 6.32 12.82 12.58
C PRO A 291 6.43 14.06 11.67
N GLU A 292 5.95 13.97 10.43
CA GLU A 292 5.97 15.07 9.46
C GLU A 292 4.89 16.14 9.70
N LYS A 293 3.94 15.87 10.59
CA LYS A 293 2.94 16.87 11.03
C LYS A 293 3.42 17.68 12.23
N LEU A 294 4.56 17.31 12.83
CA LEU A 294 5.19 18.04 13.90
C LEU A 294 6.12 19.12 13.35
N ARG A 295 6.03 20.33 13.89
CA ARG A 295 6.91 21.46 13.57
C ARG A 295 7.88 21.69 14.71
N ILE A 296 9.17 21.75 14.39
CA ILE A 296 10.24 22.04 15.35
C ILE A 296 10.61 23.50 15.21
N SER A 297 10.73 24.21 16.32
CA SER A 297 11.20 25.62 16.36
C SER A 297 12.02 25.90 17.62
N ARG A 298 12.91 26.91 17.56
CA ARG A 298 13.66 27.41 18.74
C ARG A 298 12.81 28.34 19.61
N GLU A 299 11.80 28.94 19.03
CA GLU A 299 10.82 29.79 19.71
C GLU A 299 9.49 29.05 19.87
N ARG A 300 8.74 29.36 20.93
CA ARG A 300 7.44 28.76 21.14
C ARG A 300 6.51 29.15 19.99
N PRO A 301 5.99 28.16 19.20
CA PRO A 301 5.09 28.47 18.12
C PRO A 301 3.76 29.01 18.65
N GLU A 302 3.15 29.91 17.89
CA GLU A 302 1.76 30.29 18.12
C GLU A 302 0.86 29.07 17.81
N GLY A 303 -0.09 28.79 18.68
CA GLY A 303 -1.03 27.70 18.52
C GLY A 303 -1.32 26.95 19.81
N ALA A 304 -2.33 26.09 19.74
CA ALA A 304 -2.86 25.40 20.90
C ALA A 304 -1.94 24.29 21.43
N ASN A 305 -1.23 23.60 20.56
CA ASN A 305 -0.36 22.48 20.93
C ASN A 305 1.10 22.88 20.73
N ALA A 306 1.81 23.18 21.82
CA ALA A 306 3.24 23.48 21.81
C ALA A 306 3.91 22.84 23.03
N LEU A 307 4.81 21.91 22.77
CA LEU A 307 5.52 21.08 23.75
C LEU A 307 6.99 21.50 23.80
N ALA A 308 7.54 21.77 24.96
CA ALA A 308 8.97 22.02 25.14
C ALA A 308 9.72 20.68 25.26
N GLY A 309 10.91 20.60 24.70
CA GLY A 309 11.74 19.41 24.76
C GLY A 309 13.19 19.68 24.40
N THR A 310 14.02 18.64 24.50
CA THR A 310 15.45 18.67 24.16
C THR A 310 15.72 17.63 23.06
N VAL A 311 16.49 18.03 22.05
CA VAL A 311 16.89 17.14 20.97
C VAL A 311 17.86 16.09 21.51
N ARG A 312 17.43 14.83 21.51
CA ARG A 312 18.22 13.69 21.93
C ARG A 312 19.03 13.07 20.81
N ASP A 313 18.38 12.86 19.66
CA ASP A 313 18.98 12.24 18.49
C ASP A 313 18.60 13.00 17.22
N LEU A 314 19.53 13.04 16.27
CA LEU A 314 19.34 13.65 14.96
C LEU A 314 19.93 12.75 13.87
N ALA A 315 19.13 12.37 12.90
CA ALA A 315 19.55 11.62 11.72
C ALA A 315 19.24 12.39 10.44
N TYR A 316 20.27 12.60 9.60
CA TYR A 316 20.17 13.33 8.34
C TYR A 316 20.00 12.37 7.16
N PHE A 317 18.91 12.53 6.40
CA PHE A 317 18.59 11.70 5.23
C PHE A 317 18.70 12.43 3.88
N GLY A 318 19.37 13.57 3.85
CA GLY A 318 19.50 14.40 2.65
C GLY A 318 18.29 15.32 2.44
N LYS A 319 17.16 14.78 1.99
CA LYS A 319 15.92 15.54 1.77
C LYS A 319 15.27 16.03 3.06
N ASP A 320 15.37 15.26 4.12
CA ASP A 320 14.81 15.53 5.44
C ASP A 320 15.77 15.12 6.56
N SER A 321 15.47 15.56 7.77
CA SER A 321 16.12 15.16 9.02
C SER A 321 15.08 14.62 9.98
N LEU A 322 15.39 13.51 10.65
CA LEU A 322 14.60 12.94 11.72
C LEU A 322 15.18 13.38 13.07
N TYR A 323 14.35 13.97 13.88
CA TYR A 323 14.66 14.38 15.25
C TYR A 323 13.94 13.45 16.23
N ARG A 324 14.66 13.00 17.26
CA ARG A 324 14.06 12.44 18.47
C ARG A 324 14.20 13.45 19.58
N ILE A 325 13.09 13.86 20.17
CA ILE A 325 13.02 14.95 21.13
C ILE A 325 12.40 14.41 22.41
N ASP A 326 13.17 14.47 23.50
CA ASP A 326 12.69 14.17 24.84
C ASP A 326 11.89 15.37 25.34
N LEU A 327 10.62 15.15 25.68
CA LEU A 327 9.71 16.20 26.13
C LEU A 327 9.82 16.45 27.62
N ALA A 328 9.56 17.68 28.05
CA ALA A 328 9.57 18.07 29.48
C ALA A 328 8.60 17.25 30.33
N GLY A 329 7.52 16.69 29.74
CA GLY A 329 6.57 15.79 30.40
C GLY A 329 7.05 14.34 30.55
N GLY A 330 8.24 13.99 30.08
CA GLY A 330 8.86 12.66 30.17
C GLY A 330 8.59 11.73 28.98
N GLY A 331 7.76 12.13 27.99
CA GLY A 331 7.58 11.43 26.73
C GLY A 331 8.65 11.77 25.71
N MET A 332 8.70 11.00 24.60
CA MET A 332 9.57 11.24 23.47
C MET A 332 8.75 11.30 22.18
N VAL A 333 9.07 12.26 21.31
CA VAL A 333 8.49 12.35 19.97
C VAL A 333 9.55 12.24 18.90
N GLN A 334 9.14 11.68 17.76
CA GLN A 334 9.88 11.76 16.50
C GLN A 334 9.25 12.85 15.64
N ALA A 335 10.07 13.73 15.07
CA ALA A 335 9.62 14.77 14.16
C ALA A 335 10.51 14.81 12.91
N HIS A 336 9.90 15.04 11.74
CA HIS A 336 10.60 15.22 10.48
C HIS A 336 10.66 16.69 10.10
N ALA A 337 11.84 17.17 9.74
CA ALA A 337 12.03 18.50 9.18
C ALA A 337 12.64 18.41 7.78
N VAL A 338 12.04 19.10 6.80
CA VAL A 338 12.54 19.13 5.43
C VAL A 338 13.80 19.99 5.36
N ASN A 339 14.88 19.46 4.76
CA ASN A 339 16.13 20.16 4.54
C ASN A 339 16.02 21.07 3.30
N ALA A 340 15.32 22.20 3.41
CA ALA A 340 14.99 23.09 2.29
C ALA A 340 16.19 23.96 1.83
N ARG A 341 17.26 24.09 2.61
CA ARG A 341 18.42 24.94 2.31
C ARG A 341 19.70 24.10 2.20
N ARG A 342 20.62 24.53 1.34
CA ARG A 342 21.97 23.94 1.22
C ARG A 342 22.73 24.16 2.51
N GLY A 343 23.38 23.10 3.05
CA GLY A 343 23.95 23.11 4.37
C GLY A 343 25.14 24.03 4.55
N ASP A 344 24.89 25.19 5.16
CA ASP A 344 25.84 25.92 5.98
C ASP A 344 25.41 25.78 7.45
N GLU A 345 26.31 26.11 8.39
CA GLU A 345 25.98 26.20 9.80
C GLU A 345 24.73 27.09 9.98
N GLY A 346 23.62 26.53 10.45
CA GLY A 346 22.31 27.20 10.55
C GLY A 346 21.23 26.70 9.57
N ALA A 347 21.53 25.75 8.68
CA ALA A 347 20.54 25.12 7.81
C ALA A 347 19.66 24.10 8.57
N ARG A 348 20.15 23.59 9.70
CA ARG A 348 19.39 22.71 10.60
C ARG A 348 18.48 23.53 11.50
N VAL A 349 17.31 23.00 11.79
CA VAL A 349 16.37 23.61 12.71
C VAL A 349 16.93 23.60 14.13
N ALA A 350 17.61 22.51 14.52
CA ALA A 350 18.27 22.33 15.81
C ALA A 350 19.40 21.31 15.72
N ASP A 351 20.31 21.32 16.71
CA ASP A 351 21.35 20.31 16.91
C ASP A 351 21.12 19.50 18.19
N TRP A 352 21.99 18.52 18.46
CA TRP A 352 21.95 17.72 19.69
C TRP A 352 21.96 18.61 20.92
N ASP A 353 21.20 18.23 21.94
CA ASP A 353 21.03 18.93 23.24
C ASP A 353 20.40 20.33 23.16
N ASP A 354 20.01 20.79 21.95
CA ASP A 354 19.27 22.03 21.79
C ASP A 354 17.87 21.91 22.46
N THR A 355 17.51 22.98 23.19
CA THR A 355 16.13 23.14 23.66
C THR A 355 15.26 23.64 22.52
N VAL A 356 14.15 22.96 22.27
CA VAL A 356 13.24 23.25 21.16
C VAL A 356 11.77 23.17 21.61
N PHE A 357 10.92 23.74 20.80
CA PHE A 357 9.47 23.52 20.87
C PHE A 357 9.01 22.65 19.72
N VAL A 358 8.08 21.74 20.02
CA VAL A 358 7.38 20.91 19.05
C VAL A 358 5.93 21.32 19.02
N GLY A 359 5.48 21.87 17.90
CA GLY A 359 4.12 22.31 17.70
C GLY A 359 3.38 21.47 16.67
N PHE A 360 2.05 21.37 16.80
CA PHE A 360 1.19 20.74 15.80
C PHE A 360 -0.23 21.31 15.82
N ASP A 361 -0.87 21.23 14.67
CA ASP A 361 -2.26 21.64 14.50
C ASP A 361 -3.19 20.58 15.12
N PRO A 362 -4.25 20.96 15.84
CA PRO A 362 -5.26 20.03 16.34
C PRO A 362 -5.84 19.10 15.25
N ALA A 363 -5.92 19.57 14.01
CA ALA A 363 -6.38 18.77 12.87
C ALA A 363 -5.42 17.64 12.49
N SER A 364 -4.14 17.73 12.90
CA SER A 364 -3.11 16.70 12.67
C SER A 364 -3.07 15.63 13.76
N ALA A 365 -3.78 15.83 14.84
CA ALA A 365 -3.89 14.92 15.97
C ALA A 365 -5.03 13.93 15.74
N LEU A 366 -4.69 12.64 15.58
CA LEU A 366 -5.65 11.56 15.43
C LEU A 366 -6.04 11.02 16.81
N VAL A 367 -7.33 10.78 16.99
CA VAL A 367 -7.87 10.12 18.19
C VAL A 367 -8.34 8.73 17.80
N LEU A 368 -7.63 7.72 18.28
CA LEU A 368 -7.92 6.33 17.97
C LEU A 368 -8.56 5.65 19.19
N VAL A 369 -9.67 4.99 18.96
CA VAL A 369 -10.32 4.10 19.93
C VAL A 369 -9.66 2.74 19.81
N ALA A 370 -9.41 2.05 20.94
CA ALA A 370 -8.71 0.77 21.00
C ALA A 370 -9.41 -0.34 20.21
#